data_ab2cc93a8f7dc955d74b7f839f9ff925
#
_entry.id   ab2cc93a8f7dc955d74b7f839f9ff925
#
_cell.length_a   1.000
_cell.length_b   1.000
_cell.length_c   1.000
_cell.angle_alpha   90.00
_cell.angle_beta   90.00
_cell.angle_gamma   90.00
#
_symmetry.space_group_name_H-M   'P 1'
#
loop_
_entity.id
_entity.type
_entity.pdbx_description
1 polymer ?
#
loop_
_entity_poly.entity_id
_entity_poly.type
_entity_poly.pdbx_seq_one_letter_code
_entity_poly.pdbx_strand_id
1 'polypeptide(L)'
;MRIALIHALKHSIPAIEEAFGRLWPEARLANLLDDSLSADLAREGTLTPAMHQRFLTLARYAASCGADGILFTCSAFGRCIEACARDLAPLPVLKPNEAMIEEAVALAGPAGRGGLIATFAPMLASMPAEFAAVAPNLTLVTCLAKGALAAMDKGDLDGHDRAAARAAAELPEVDVIALGQFSLSRAGNAVAAASGRTVLTTPDSAVRKMQRLLLRKEAA
;
A
#
# COMPACT_ATOMS: atom_id res chain seq x y z
N MET A 1 -19.98 3.22 7.35
CA MET A 1 -19.57 2.95 5.96
C MET A 1 -19.01 1.55 5.83
N ARG A 2 -19.27 0.86 4.73
CA ARG A 2 -18.72 -0.48 4.43
C ARG A 2 -17.56 -0.34 3.45
N ILE A 3 -16.40 -0.83 3.83
CA ILE A 3 -15.19 -0.81 2.99
C ILE A 3 -14.88 -2.24 2.57
N ALA A 4 -14.85 -2.49 1.27
CA ALA A 4 -14.40 -3.76 0.74
C ALA A 4 -12.87 -3.74 0.59
N LEU A 5 -12.22 -4.73 1.17
CA LEU A 5 -10.78 -4.95 1.07
C LEU A 5 -10.55 -6.16 0.16
N ILE A 6 -9.89 -5.96 -0.98
CA ILE A 6 -9.65 -7.03 -1.96
C ILE A 6 -8.18 -7.40 -1.94
N HIS A 7 -7.90 -8.66 -1.61
CA HIS A 7 -6.58 -9.19 -1.33
C HIS A 7 -6.15 -10.23 -2.37
N ALA A 8 -4.88 -10.19 -2.76
CA ALA A 8 -4.20 -11.24 -3.51
C ALA A 8 -3.26 -12.07 -2.63
N LEU A 9 -3.07 -11.66 -1.36
CA LEU A 9 -2.19 -12.30 -0.37
C LEU A 9 -2.80 -12.22 1.02
N LYS A 10 -2.79 -13.32 1.75
CA LYS A 10 -3.28 -13.40 3.15
C LYS A 10 -2.56 -12.45 4.10
N HIS A 11 -1.25 -12.25 3.89
CA HIS A 11 -0.40 -11.43 4.76
C HIS A 11 -0.74 -9.94 4.78
N SER A 12 -1.52 -9.45 3.80
CA SER A 12 -1.96 -8.05 3.79
C SER A 12 -3.16 -7.78 4.71
N ILE A 13 -3.94 -8.81 5.06
CA ILE A 13 -5.17 -8.66 5.84
C ILE A 13 -4.91 -8.09 7.24
N PRO A 14 -4.04 -8.67 8.08
CA PRO A 14 -3.85 -8.15 9.44
C PRO A 14 -3.37 -6.70 9.46
N ALA A 15 -2.47 -6.32 8.56
CA ALA A 15 -1.90 -4.98 8.51
C ALA A 15 -2.94 -3.90 8.19
N ILE A 16 -3.86 -4.18 7.27
CA ILE A 16 -4.89 -3.20 6.91
C ILE A 16 -6.02 -3.15 7.95
N GLU A 17 -6.40 -4.29 8.53
CA GLU A 17 -7.40 -4.34 9.60
C GLU A 17 -6.91 -3.59 10.85
N GLU A 18 -5.62 -3.75 11.23
CA GLU A 18 -5.01 -2.99 12.32
C GLU A 18 -5.04 -1.48 12.03
N ALA A 19 -4.69 -1.06 10.81
CA ALA A 19 -4.72 0.34 10.43
C ALA A 19 -6.14 0.93 10.50
N PHE A 20 -7.15 0.21 10.02
CA PHE A 20 -8.55 0.63 10.16
C PHE A 20 -8.98 0.68 11.63
N GLY A 21 -8.68 -0.36 12.42
CA GLY A 21 -9.02 -0.39 13.85
C GLY A 21 -8.44 0.78 14.64
N ARG A 22 -7.27 1.28 14.25
CA ARG A 22 -6.60 2.41 14.89
C ARG A 22 -7.05 3.77 14.36
N LEU A 23 -7.29 3.90 13.04
CA LEU A 23 -7.50 5.19 12.38
C LEU A 23 -8.97 5.45 12.03
N TRP A 24 -9.76 4.41 11.85
CA TRP A 24 -11.18 4.53 11.51
C TRP A 24 -12.00 3.32 11.99
N PRO A 25 -12.13 3.15 13.32
CA PRO A 25 -12.77 1.98 13.93
C PRO A 25 -14.27 1.84 13.60
N GLU A 26 -14.94 2.92 13.15
CA GLU A 26 -16.35 2.88 12.75
C GLU A 26 -16.57 2.28 11.35
N ALA A 27 -15.52 2.09 10.57
CA ALA A 27 -15.63 1.46 9.26
C ALA A 27 -15.95 -0.03 9.42
N ARG A 28 -16.92 -0.50 8.63
CA ARG A 28 -17.25 -1.93 8.55
C ARG A 28 -16.45 -2.56 7.43
N LEU A 29 -15.52 -3.43 7.76
CA LEU A 29 -14.65 -4.08 6.79
C LEU A 29 -15.29 -5.34 6.23
N ALA A 30 -15.13 -5.56 4.93
CA ALA A 30 -15.53 -6.78 4.22
C ALA A 30 -14.35 -7.27 3.38
N ASN A 31 -13.72 -8.37 3.81
CA ASN A 31 -12.56 -8.95 3.14
C ASN A 31 -12.98 -9.89 2.01
N LEU A 32 -12.39 -9.70 0.83
CA LEU A 32 -12.42 -10.62 -0.29
C LEU A 32 -10.99 -11.07 -0.58
N LEU A 33 -10.72 -12.37 -0.47
CA LEU A 33 -9.42 -12.95 -0.75
C LEU A 33 -9.49 -13.87 -1.96
N ASP A 34 -8.64 -13.58 -2.95
CA ASP A 34 -8.32 -14.49 -4.03
C ASP A 34 -6.80 -14.72 -4.03
N ASP A 35 -6.35 -15.67 -3.21
CA ASP A 35 -4.93 -15.94 -2.99
C ASP A 35 -4.25 -16.70 -4.16
N SER A 36 -5.00 -17.06 -5.20
CA SER A 36 -4.45 -17.60 -6.43
C SER A 36 -3.93 -16.51 -7.40
N LEU A 37 -4.37 -15.25 -7.25
CA LEU A 37 -3.97 -14.14 -8.15
C LEU A 37 -2.46 -13.96 -8.25
N SER A 38 -1.76 -13.98 -7.13
CA SER A 38 -0.30 -13.78 -7.10
C SER A 38 0.46 -14.93 -7.73
N ALA A 39 0.00 -16.17 -7.52
CA ALA A 39 0.58 -17.36 -8.14
C ALA A 39 0.33 -17.38 -9.66
N ASP A 40 -0.87 -17.01 -10.08
CA ASP A 40 -1.22 -16.89 -11.49
C ASP A 40 -0.38 -15.83 -12.19
N LEU A 41 -0.19 -14.64 -11.58
CA LEU A 41 0.67 -13.60 -12.13
C LEU A 41 2.13 -14.06 -12.23
N ALA A 42 2.65 -14.77 -11.23
CA ALA A 42 4.01 -15.31 -11.26
C ALA A 42 4.19 -16.33 -12.39
N ARG A 43 3.19 -17.16 -12.67
CA ARG A 43 3.20 -18.13 -13.76
C ARG A 43 3.14 -17.46 -15.13
N GLU A 44 2.24 -16.48 -15.31
CA GLU A 44 2.02 -15.79 -16.59
C GLU A 44 3.09 -14.73 -16.91
N GLY A 45 3.77 -14.20 -15.89
CA GLY A 45 4.78 -13.16 -16.01
C GLY A 45 4.25 -11.77 -16.42
N THR A 46 2.94 -11.66 -16.71
CA THR A 46 2.30 -10.42 -17.16
C THR A 46 0.83 -10.39 -16.78
N LEU A 47 0.25 -9.18 -16.74
CA LEU A 47 -1.18 -8.97 -16.52
C LEU A 47 -1.98 -9.33 -17.78
N THR A 48 -2.66 -10.47 -17.76
CA THR A 48 -3.46 -10.95 -18.89
C THR A 48 -4.86 -10.32 -18.93
N PRO A 49 -5.55 -10.34 -20.10
CA PRO A 49 -6.95 -9.93 -20.18
C PRO A 49 -7.87 -10.71 -19.23
N ALA A 50 -7.59 -12.00 -19.00
CA ALA A 50 -8.33 -12.82 -18.04
C ALA A 50 -8.18 -12.31 -16.60
N MET A 51 -6.98 -11.87 -16.20
CA MET A 51 -6.76 -11.24 -14.89
C MET A 51 -7.52 -9.92 -14.79
N HIS A 52 -7.51 -9.07 -15.80
CA HIS A 52 -8.31 -7.85 -15.82
C HIS A 52 -9.79 -8.13 -15.59
N GLN A 53 -10.35 -9.12 -16.29
CA GLN A 53 -11.75 -9.51 -16.12
C GLN A 53 -12.04 -10.04 -14.72
N ARG A 54 -11.11 -10.79 -14.13
CA ARG A 54 -11.23 -11.32 -12.77
C ARG A 54 -11.25 -10.20 -11.72
N PHE A 55 -10.40 -9.17 -11.86
CA PHE A 55 -10.43 -7.99 -11.01
C PHE A 55 -11.75 -7.22 -11.11
N LEU A 56 -12.25 -6.99 -12.32
CA LEU A 56 -13.57 -6.38 -12.53
C LEU A 56 -14.69 -7.17 -11.87
N THR A 57 -14.66 -8.49 -11.95
CA THR A 57 -15.64 -9.37 -11.30
C THR A 57 -15.63 -9.22 -9.78
N LEU A 58 -14.45 -9.24 -9.15
CA LEU A 58 -14.29 -9.06 -7.70
C LEU A 58 -14.77 -7.66 -7.25
N ALA A 59 -14.39 -6.63 -8.00
CA ALA A 59 -14.76 -5.26 -7.66
C ALA A 59 -16.28 -5.01 -7.82
N ARG A 60 -16.90 -5.53 -8.87
CA ARG A 60 -18.35 -5.46 -9.09
C ARG A 60 -19.11 -6.25 -8.03
N TYR A 61 -18.61 -7.42 -7.62
CA TYR A 61 -19.17 -8.18 -6.51
C TYR A 61 -19.14 -7.37 -5.21
N ALA A 62 -18.00 -6.77 -4.87
CA ALA A 62 -17.87 -5.91 -3.70
C ALA A 62 -18.87 -4.74 -3.74
N ALA A 63 -19.01 -4.06 -4.88
CA ALA A 63 -19.97 -2.99 -5.08
C ALA A 63 -21.42 -3.47 -4.92
N SER A 64 -21.77 -4.63 -5.49
CA SER A 64 -23.12 -5.22 -5.35
C SER A 64 -23.47 -5.62 -3.93
N CYS A 65 -22.47 -5.87 -3.07
CA CYS A 65 -22.63 -6.09 -1.64
C CYS A 65 -22.80 -4.80 -0.82
N GLY A 66 -22.89 -3.64 -1.49
CA GLY A 66 -23.09 -2.34 -0.85
C GLY A 66 -21.83 -1.77 -0.22
N ALA A 67 -20.68 -1.96 -0.86
CA ALA A 67 -19.45 -1.27 -0.46
C ALA A 67 -19.54 0.22 -0.80
N ASP A 68 -19.21 1.09 0.16
CA ASP A 68 -19.08 2.54 -0.02
C ASP A 68 -17.74 2.93 -0.64
N GLY A 69 -16.73 2.05 -0.52
CA GLY A 69 -15.42 2.18 -1.12
C GLY A 69 -14.70 0.83 -1.20
N ILE A 70 -13.76 0.72 -2.12
CA ILE A 70 -12.95 -0.48 -2.37
C ILE A 70 -11.48 -0.14 -2.24
N LEU A 71 -10.72 -0.91 -1.48
CA LEU A 71 -9.26 -0.84 -1.39
C LEU A 71 -8.66 -2.18 -1.79
N PHE A 72 -7.84 -2.17 -2.83
CA PHE A 72 -6.99 -3.31 -3.16
C PHE A 72 -5.69 -3.25 -2.36
N THR A 73 -5.18 -4.39 -1.92
CA THR A 73 -4.02 -4.46 -1.02
C THR A 73 -2.76 -5.06 -1.67
N CYS A 74 -2.76 -5.23 -2.99
CA CYS A 74 -1.61 -5.75 -3.73
C CYS A 74 -1.26 -4.84 -4.92
N SER A 75 -0.05 -4.27 -4.91
CA SER A 75 0.42 -3.29 -5.89
C SER A 75 0.75 -3.89 -7.27
N ALA A 76 1.00 -5.20 -7.35
CA ALA A 76 1.37 -5.87 -8.60
C ALA A 76 0.31 -5.77 -9.72
N PHE A 77 -0.92 -5.40 -9.37
CA PHE A 77 -2.09 -5.37 -10.26
C PHE A 77 -2.58 -3.95 -10.61
N GLY A 78 -1.73 -2.95 -10.57
CA GLY A 78 -2.10 -1.54 -10.71
C GLY A 78 -3.04 -1.25 -11.89
N ARG A 79 -2.73 -1.76 -13.11
CA ARG A 79 -3.57 -1.56 -14.31
C ARG A 79 -4.95 -2.23 -14.19
N CYS A 80 -5.05 -3.37 -13.53
CA CYS A 80 -6.34 -4.03 -13.28
C CYS A 80 -7.19 -3.20 -12.32
N ILE A 81 -6.57 -2.64 -11.27
CA ILE A 81 -7.25 -1.80 -10.28
C ILE A 81 -7.70 -0.48 -10.90
N GLU A 82 -6.90 0.12 -11.77
CA GLU A 82 -7.28 1.33 -12.52
C GLU A 82 -8.49 1.08 -13.45
N ALA A 83 -8.58 -0.11 -14.04
CA ALA A 83 -9.75 -0.48 -14.82
C ALA A 83 -11.00 -0.59 -13.92
N CYS A 84 -10.87 -1.15 -12.71
CA CYS A 84 -11.97 -1.21 -11.74
C CYS A 84 -12.40 0.19 -11.29
N ALA A 85 -11.46 1.10 -11.05
CA ALA A 85 -11.76 2.48 -10.66
C ALA A 85 -12.55 3.23 -11.75
N ARG A 86 -12.22 3.01 -13.03
CA ARG A 86 -12.98 3.59 -14.15
C ARG A 86 -14.36 2.98 -14.29
N ASP A 87 -14.49 1.66 -14.17
CA ASP A 87 -15.75 0.91 -14.33
C ASP A 87 -16.77 1.25 -13.24
N LEU A 88 -16.30 1.45 -12.01
CA LEU A 88 -17.16 1.67 -10.86
C LEU A 88 -17.34 3.14 -10.45
N ALA A 89 -16.81 4.09 -11.23
CA ALA A 89 -16.98 5.50 -10.90
C ALA A 89 -18.48 5.86 -10.77
N PRO A 90 -18.90 6.63 -9.75
CA PRO A 90 -18.10 7.42 -8.81
C PRO A 90 -17.75 6.71 -7.47
N LEU A 91 -17.82 5.38 -7.39
CA LEU A 91 -17.40 4.63 -6.20
C LEU A 91 -15.87 4.75 -6.04
N PRO A 92 -15.34 5.16 -4.86
CA PRO A 92 -13.91 5.19 -4.64
C PRO A 92 -13.30 3.79 -4.70
N VAL A 93 -12.33 3.61 -5.60
CA VAL A 93 -11.52 2.39 -5.72
C VAL A 93 -10.06 2.79 -5.66
N LEU A 94 -9.35 2.37 -4.61
CA LEU A 94 -7.97 2.78 -4.34
C LEU A 94 -6.97 1.66 -4.65
N LYS A 95 -5.83 2.07 -5.20
CA LYS A 95 -4.60 1.25 -5.27
C LYS A 95 -3.90 1.28 -3.90
N PRO A 96 -3.10 0.26 -3.56
CA PRO A 96 -2.47 0.19 -2.22
C PRO A 96 -1.50 1.33 -1.94
N ASN A 97 -0.66 1.71 -2.91
CA ASN A 97 0.46 2.62 -2.67
C ASN A 97 0.17 4.10 -2.99
N GLU A 98 -0.88 4.39 -3.77
CA GLU A 98 -1.11 5.75 -4.30
C GLU A 98 -1.26 6.81 -3.21
N ALA A 99 -1.98 6.48 -2.14
CA ALA A 99 -2.20 7.40 -1.03
C ALA A 99 -0.89 7.74 -0.29
N MET A 100 -0.04 6.74 -0.08
CA MET A 100 1.26 6.92 0.57
C MET A 100 2.21 7.75 -0.31
N ILE A 101 2.20 7.52 -1.62
CA ILE A 101 3.01 8.31 -2.58
C ILE A 101 2.55 9.78 -2.57
N GLU A 102 1.25 10.03 -2.67
CA GLU A 102 0.70 11.39 -2.62
C GLU A 102 1.05 12.10 -1.30
N GLU A 103 0.94 11.40 -0.16
CA GLU A 103 1.26 11.94 1.15
C GLU A 103 2.78 12.21 1.29
N ALA A 104 3.63 11.31 0.79
CA ALA A 104 5.08 11.49 0.78
C ALA A 104 5.49 12.71 -0.06
N VAL A 105 4.91 12.88 -1.24
CA VAL A 105 5.15 14.03 -2.12
C VAL A 105 4.67 15.33 -1.46
N ALA A 106 3.51 15.30 -0.78
CA ALA A 106 3.00 16.48 -0.07
C ALA A 106 3.91 16.91 1.09
N LEU A 107 4.52 15.95 1.80
CA LEU A 107 5.44 16.23 2.92
C LEU A 107 6.84 16.67 2.46
N ALA A 108 7.40 16.00 1.47
CA ALA A 108 8.72 16.32 0.95
C ALA A 108 8.73 17.57 0.04
N GLY A 109 7.57 17.90 -0.53
CA GLY A 109 7.48 18.86 -1.64
C GLY A 109 7.87 18.24 -3.00
N PRO A 110 7.50 18.90 -4.11
CA PRO A 110 7.66 18.33 -5.44
C PRO A 110 9.10 18.14 -5.91
N ALA A 111 10.07 18.82 -5.28
CA ALA A 111 11.50 18.73 -5.53
C ALA A 111 12.29 18.29 -4.29
N GLY A 112 11.62 17.76 -3.28
CA GLY A 112 12.22 17.27 -2.04
C GLY A 112 12.86 15.88 -2.18
N ARG A 113 13.20 15.28 -1.05
CA ARG A 113 13.85 13.96 -0.98
C ARG A 113 12.99 12.98 -0.18
N GLY A 114 12.54 11.91 -0.83
CA GLY A 114 11.84 10.81 -0.19
C GLY A 114 12.76 9.59 0.03
N GLY A 115 12.63 8.92 1.16
CA GLY A 115 13.21 7.60 1.40
C GLY A 115 12.15 6.53 1.14
N LEU A 116 12.49 5.48 0.40
CA LEU A 116 11.63 4.31 0.20
C LEU A 116 12.32 3.07 0.76
N ILE A 117 11.71 2.43 1.75
CA ILE A 117 12.18 1.17 2.31
C ILE A 117 11.25 0.04 1.88
N ALA A 118 11.82 -1.07 1.41
CA ALA A 118 11.09 -2.30 1.14
C ALA A 118 11.90 -3.53 1.59
N THR A 119 11.22 -4.66 1.80
CA THR A 119 11.85 -5.94 2.15
C THR A 119 12.11 -6.83 0.94
N PHE A 120 11.59 -6.44 -0.24
CA PHE A 120 11.60 -7.21 -1.47
C PHE A 120 12.15 -6.36 -2.63
N ALA A 121 13.27 -6.75 -3.20
CA ALA A 121 14.00 -5.98 -4.20
C ALA A 121 13.16 -5.57 -5.45
N PRO A 122 12.29 -6.41 -6.02
CA PRO A 122 11.43 -5.99 -7.14
C PRO A 122 10.54 -4.79 -6.86
N MET A 123 10.13 -4.55 -5.60
CA MET A 123 9.38 -3.36 -5.21
C MET A 123 10.22 -2.08 -5.39
N LEU A 124 11.51 -2.14 -5.05
CA LEU A 124 12.44 -1.02 -5.24
C LEU A 124 12.72 -0.74 -6.73
N ALA A 125 12.49 -1.71 -7.60
CA ALA A 125 12.58 -1.51 -9.04
C ALA A 125 11.31 -0.88 -9.66
N SER A 126 10.12 -1.20 -9.14
CA SER A 126 8.85 -0.76 -9.70
C SER A 126 8.31 0.56 -9.12
N MET A 127 8.41 0.75 -7.80
CA MET A 127 7.83 1.91 -7.12
C MET A 127 8.41 3.28 -7.53
N PRO A 128 9.70 3.42 -7.88
CA PRO A 128 10.21 4.71 -8.35
C PRO A 128 9.44 5.30 -9.54
N ALA A 129 8.94 4.45 -10.44
CA ALA A 129 8.12 4.90 -11.56
C ALA A 129 6.76 5.44 -11.11
N GLU A 130 6.17 4.86 -10.05
CA GLU A 130 4.91 5.37 -9.46
C GLU A 130 5.13 6.73 -8.80
N PHE A 131 6.24 6.93 -8.09
CA PHE A 131 6.62 8.23 -7.52
C PHE A 131 6.87 9.28 -8.61
N ALA A 132 7.61 8.93 -9.66
CA ALA A 132 7.93 9.82 -10.77
C ALA A 132 6.68 10.25 -11.56
N ALA A 133 5.65 9.40 -11.63
CA ALA A 133 4.38 9.75 -12.26
C ALA A 133 3.62 10.83 -11.48
N VAL A 134 3.82 10.95 -10.16
CA VAL A 134 3.19 11.96 -9.30
C VAL A 134 4.08 13.20 -9.15
N ALA A 135 5.39 13.01 -8.95
CA ALA A 135 6.36 14.07 -8.72
C ALA A 135 7.68 13.77 -9.44
N PRO A 136 7.81 14.12 -10.73
CA PRO A 136 9.00 13.77 -11.54
C PRO A 136 10.30 14.40 -11.05
N ASN A 137 10.23 15.47 -10.26
CA ASN A 137 11.38 16.16 -9.71
C ASN A 137 11.74 15.75 -8.27
N LEU A 138 10.95 14.86 -7.65
CA LEU A 138 11.25 14.31 -6.33
C LEU A 138 12.48 13.40 -6.41
N THR A 139 13.46 13.61 -5.56
CA THR A 139 14.59 12.68 -5.41
C THR A 139 14.19 11.53 -4.51
N LEU A 140 14.01 10.34 -5.08
CA LEU A 140 13.67 9.13 -4.32
C LEU A 140 14.93 8.29 -4.04
N VAL A 141 15.25 8.10 -2.75
CA VAL A 141 16.33 7.22 -2.30
C VAL A 141 15.72 5.91 -1.83
N THR A 142 16.16 4.81 -2.42
CA THR A 142 15.62 3.48 -2.11
C THR A 142 16.58 2.69 -1.22
N CYS A 143 16.06 1.95 -0.25
CA CYS A 143 16.83 1.06 0.62
C CYS A 143 16.13 -0.28 0.82
N LEU A 144 16.87 -1.37 0.65
CA LEU A 144 16.38 -2.72 0.94
C LEU A 144 16.63 -3.05 2.42
N ALA A 145 15.57 -3.34 3.16
CA ALA A 145 15.66 -3.88 4.53
C ALA A 145 16.16 -5.34 4.48
N LYS A 146 17.46 -5.51 4.31
CA LYS A 146 18.10 -6.83 4.16
C LYS A 146 17.80 -7.73 5.36
N GLY A 147 17.34 -8.94 5.09
CA GLY A 147 16.99 -9.93 6.10
C GLY A 147 15.60 -9.78 6.73
N ALA A 148 14.90 -8.66 6.51
CA ALA A 148 13.57 -8.44 7.08
C ALA A 148 12.55 -9.48 6.58
N LEU A 149 12.50 -9.75 5.27
CA LEU A 149 11.60 -10.76 4.72
C LEU A 149 11.90 -12.15 5.30
N ALA A 150 13.16 -12.55 5.34
CA ALA A 150 13.56 -13.84 5.89
C ALA A 150 13.28 -13.99 7.40
N ALA A 151 13.35 -12.90 8.16
CA ALA A 151 12.94 -12.87 9.56
C ALA A 151 11.43 -13.08 9.71
N MET A 152 10.64 -12.38 8.89
CA MET A 152 9.18 -12.52 8.87
C MET A 152 8.75 -13.94 8.51
N ASP A 153 9.36 -14.56 7.50
CA ASP A 153 9.05 -15.92 7.06
C ASP A 153 9.32 -16.96 8.18
N LYS A 154 10.25 -16.64 9.09
CA LYS A 154 10.58 -17.46 10.28
C LYS A 154 9.72 -17.11 11.51
N GLY A 155 8.84 -16.13 11.43
CA GLY A 155 8.05 -15.62 12.55
C GLY A 155 8.87 -14.73 13.52
N ASP A 156 10.11 -14.36 13.19
CA ASP A 156 10.93 -13.41 13.96
C ASP A 156 10.51 -11.97 13.60
N LEU A 157 9.39 -11.56 14.17
CA LEU A 157 8.81 -10.25 13.93
C LEU A 157 9.70 -9.11 14.44
N ASP A 158 10.39 -9.30 15.55
CA ASP A 158 11.32 -8.31 16.09
C ASP A 158 12.56 -8.18 15.20
N GLY A 159 13.05 -9.30 14.67
CA GLY A 159 14.14 -9.31 13.69
C GLY A 159 13.79 -8.57 12.41
N HIS A 160 12.55 -8.73 11.95
CA HIS A 160 11.99 -7.95 10.82
C HIS A 160 12.02 -6.45 11.11
N ASP A 161 11.50 -6.02 12.25
CA ASP A 161 11.41 -4.60 12.61
C ASP A 161 12.80 -3.98 12.81
N ARG A 162 13.72 -4.71 13.47
CA ARG A 162 15.12 -4.28 13.59
C ARG A 162 15.83 -4.15 12.25
N ALA A 163 15.54 -5.02 11.28
CA ALA A 163 16.12 -4.93 9.94
C ALA A 163 15.61 -3.69 9.18
N ALA A 164 14.33 -3.38 9.30
CA ALA A 164 13.75 -2.16 8.74
C ALA A 164 14.32 -0.89 9.38
N ALA A 165 14.50 -0.88 10.71
CA ALA A 165 15.11 0.22 11.45
C ALA A 165 16.57 0.46 11.04
N ARG A 166 17.37 -0.60 10.84
CA ARG A 166 18.73 -0.48 10.30
C ARG A 166 18.74 0.12 8.91
N ALA A 167 17.86 -0.32 8.01
CA ALA A 167 17.74 0.25 6.68
C ALA A 167 17.40 1.74 6.70
N ALA A 168 16.60 2.19 7.66
CA ALA A 168 16.28 3.60 7.85
C ALA A 168 17.50 4.41 8.32
N ALA A 169 18.32 3.86 9.20
CA ALA A 169 19.55 4.50 9.67
C ALA A 169 20.63 4.61 8.57
N GLU A 170 20.59 3.75 7.55
CA GLU A 170 21.49 3.77 6.39
C GLU A 170 21.04 4.78 5.31
N LEU A 171 19.79 5.28 5.36
CA LEU A 171 19.33 6.29 4.42
C LEU A 171 20.07 7.61 4.63
N PRO A 172 20.46 8.30 3.55
CA PRO A 172 20.95 9.67 3.64
C PRO A 172 19.85 10.60 4.16
N GLU A 173 20.12 11.88 4.23
CA GLU A 173 19.11 12.85 4.63
C GLU A 173 17.93 12.85 3.64
N VAL A 174 16.72 12.62 4.16
CA VAL A 174 15.44 12.61 3.43
C VAL A 174 14.38 13.34 4.27
N ASP A 175 13.39 13.93 3.63
CA ASP A 175 12.30 14.67 4.30
C ASP A 175 11.25 13.74 4.93
N VAL A 176 11.03 12.58 4.31
CA VAL A 176 10.03 11.59 4.70
C VAL A 176 10.49 10.19 4.31
N ILE A 177 10.10 9.19 5.09
CA ILE A 177 10.34 7.77 4.79
C ILE A 177 9.01 7.09 4.47
N ALA A 178 8.94 6.42 3.32
CA ALA A 178 7.81 5.61 2.89
C ALA A 178 8.12 4.11 3.03
N LEU A 179 7.27 3.36 3.75
CA LEU A 179 7.35 1.91 3.87
C LEU A 179 6.49 1.26 2.79
N GLY A 180 7.13 0.76 1.73
CA GLY A 180 6.49 0.37 0.47
C GLY A 180 5.67 -0.91 0.47
N GLN A 181 5.42 -1.53 1.63
CA GLN A 181 4.67 -2.80 1.73
C GLN A 181 3.75 -2.82 2.94
N PHE A 182 2.58 -3.48 2.79
CA PHE A 182 1.64 -3.65 3.90
C PHE A 182 2.28 -4.36 5.10
N SER A 183 3.01 -5.44 4.84
CA SER A 183 3.71 -6.20 5.89
C SER A 183 4.78 -5.40 6.64
N LEU A 184 5.32 -4.36 6.01
CA LEU A 184 6.36 -3.51 6.60
C LEU A 184 5.78 -2.44 7.56
N SER A 185 4.46 -2.21 7.55
CA SER A 185 3.80 -1.19 8.37
C SER A 185 4.06 -1.36 9.87
N ARG A 186 4.14 -2.60 10.35
CA ARG A 186 4.45 -2.91 11.74
C ARG A 186 5.78 -2.31 12.24
N ALA A 187 6.76 -2.18 11.34
CA ALA A 187 8.06 -1.60 11.65
C ALA A 187 8.03 -0.05 11.73
N GLY A 188 6.91 0.59 11.46
CA GLY A 188 6.80 2.06 11.38
C GLY A 188 7.37 2.78 12.59
N ASN A 189 7.03 2.35 13.80
CA ASN A 189 7.53 2.95 15.05
C ASN A 189 9.05 2.73 15.22
N ALA A 190 9.56 1.54 14.90
CA ALA A 190 10.99 1.23 15.00
C ALA A 190 11.80 2.05 13.98
N VAL A 191 11.28 2.22 12.77
CA VAL A 191 11.88 3.04 11.71
C VAL A 191 11.86 4.52 12.11
N ALA A 192 10.76 5.02 12.65
CA ALA A 192 10.64 6.41 13.11
C ALA A 192 11.63 6.69 14.25
N ALA A 193 11.73 5.79 15.24
CA ALA A 193 12.67 5.92 16.35
C ALA A 193 14.14 5.90 15.89
N ALA A 194 14.48 5.06 14.90
CA ALA A 194 15.85 4.93 14.39
C ALA A 194 16.27 6.10 13.49
N SER A 195 15.32 6.71 12.76
CA SER A 195 15.62 7.77 11.79
C SER A 195 15.35 9.18 12.31
N GLY A 196 14.50 9.35 13.32
CA GLY A 196 13.98 10.63 13.78
C GLY A 196 13.10 11.36 12.75
N ARG A 197 12.56 10.64 11.76
CA ARG A 197 11.84 11.22 10.62
C ARG A 197 10.38 10.80 10.60
N THR A 198 9.57 11.56 9.85
CA THR A 198 8.20 11.17 9.55
C THR A 198 8.22 9.89 8.70
N VAL A 199 7.48 8.88 9.16
CA VAL A 199 7.35 7.58 8.48
C VAL A 199 5.92 7.38 8.03
N LEU A 200 5.75 7.11 6.75
CA LEU A 200 4.47 6.77 6.15
C LEU A 200 4.39 5.25 5.92
N THR A 201 3.25 4.69 6.25
CA THR A 201 2.95 3.29 5.94
C THR A 201 1.85 3.20 4.89
N THR A 202 1.96 2.25 4.00
CA THR A 202 0.97 2.03 2.93
C THR A 202 -0.45 1.88 3.48
N PRO A 203 -0.72 1.05 4.51
CA PRO A 203 -2.09 0.90 5.03
C PRO A 203 -2.61 2.17 5.70
N ASP A 204 -1.81 2.88 6.48
CA ASP A 204 -2.26 4.08 7.18
C ASP A 204 -2.67 5.20 6.20
N SER A 205 -1.85 5.44 5.20
CA SER A 205 -2.14 6.44 4.16
C SER A 205 -3.40 6.06 3.36
N ALA A 206 -3.56 4.77 3.04
CA ALA A 206 -4.75 4.28 2.32
C ALA A 206 -6.04 4.49 3.14
N VAL A 207 -6.02 4.17 4.44
CA VAL A 207 -7.18 4.40 5.35
C VAL A 207 -7.52 5.88 5.41
N ARG A 208 -6.54 6.76 5.64
CA ARG A 208 -6.77 8.22 5.69
C ARG A 208 -7.34 8.75 4.38
N LYS A 209 -6.84 8.29 3.23
CA LYS A 209 -7.36 8.70 1.91
C LYS A 209 -8.80 8.22 1.72
N MET A 210 -9.11 6.96 2.00
CA MET A 210 -10.46 6.41 1.89
C MET A 210 -11.44 7.18 2.77
N GLN A 211 -11.08 7.43 4.02
CA GLN A 211 -11.89 8.20 4.96
C GLN A 211 -12.17 9.62 4.43
N ARG A 212 -11.13 10.33 3.97
CA ARG A 212 -11.32 11.68 3.41
C ARG A 212 -12.26 11.70 2.20
N LEU A 213 -12.15 10.71 1.30
CA LEU A 213 -13.01 10.64 0.11
C LEU A 213 -14.47 10.40 0.46
N LEU A 214 -14.74 9.55 1.44
CA LEU A 214 -16.10 9.17 1.80
C LEU A 214 -16.77 10.20 2.71
N LEU A 215 -16.06 10.76 3.70
CA LEU A 215 -16.64 11.79 4.57
C LEU A 215 -16.90 13.12 3.85
N ARG A 216 -16.11 13.45 2.83
CA ARG A 216 -16.40 14.62 1.97
C ARG A 216 -17.65 14.45 1.12
N LYS A 217 -18.02 13.22 0.73
CA LYS A 217 -19.26 12.94 0.00
C LYS A 217 -20.52 13.12 0.85
N GLU A 218 -20.43 12.90 2.15
CA GLU A 218 -21.58 13.10 3.07
C GLU A 218 -21.82 14.58 3.37
N ALA A 219 -20.81 15.44 3.19
CA ALA A 219 -20.87 16.87 3.48
C ALA A 219 -21.25 17.73 2.27
N ALA A 220 -21.39 17.14 1.09
CA ALA A 220 -21.75 17.81 -0.19
C ALA A 220 -23.16 17.44 -0.63
#